data_6e5616898947dcf6b661b1fd2d2bc78b
#
_entry.id   6e5616898947dcf6b661b1fd2d2bc78b
#
_cell.length_a   1.000
_cell.length_b   1.000
_cell.length_c   1.000
_cell.angle_alpha   90.00
_cell.angle_beta   90.00
_cell.angle_gamma   90.00
#
_symmetry.space_group_name_H-M   'P 1'
#
loop_
_entity.id
_entity.type
_entity.pdbx_description
1 polymer ?
#
loop_
_entity_poly.entity_id
_entity_poly.type
_entity_poly.pdbx_seq_one_letter_code
_entity_poly.pdbx_strand_id
1 'polypeptide(L)' 'VIGVRSIIMPGLSIGNQVVIGGGSVVTKNIHSNCIAAGNPAKILKENVNVQNGKILMN' A
#
# COMPACT_ATOMS: atom_id res chain seq x y z
N VAL A 1 -1.32 -2.12 6.18
CA VAL A 1 -2.79 -2.00 6.19
C VAL A 1 -3.30 -2.02 4.75
N ILE A 2 -4.18 -2.95 4.47
CA ILE A 2 -4.79 -3.06 3.15
C ILE A 2 -6.27 -2.71 3.29
N GLY A 3 -6.73 -1.73 2.52
CA GLY A 3 -8.10 -1.27 2.56
C GLY A 3 -9.08 -2.30 2.03
N VAL A 4 -10.36 -2.16 2.40
CA VAL A 4 -11.39 -3.09 1.98
C VAL A 4 -11.57 -3.08 0.46
N ARG A 5 -11.93 -4.23 -0.10
CA ARG A 5 -12.15 -4.43 -1.54
C ARG A 5 -10.90 -4.16 -2.38
N SER A 6 -9.73 -4.22 -1.78
CA SER A 6 -8.49 -4.16 -2.53
C SER A 6 -8.20 -5.52 -3.15
N ILE A 7 -7.60 -5.51 -4.33
CA ILE A 7 -7.19 -6.70 -5.04
C ILE A 7 -5.68 -6.63 -5.22
N ILE A 8 -4.99 -7.70 -4.82
CA ILE A 8 -3.55 -7.82 -5.05
C ILE A 8 -3.37 -8.99 -6.01
N MET A 9 -2.78 -8.73 -7.17
CA MET A 9 -2.56 -9.75 -8.18
C MET A 9 -1.61 -10.83 -7.64
N PRO A 10 -1.78 -12.09 -8.04
CA PRO A 10 -0.91 -13.17 -7.57
C PRO A 10 0.54 -12.95 -7.98
N GLY A 11 1.45 -13.47 -7.16
CA GLY A 11 2.89 -13.41 -7.44
C GLY A 11 3.56 -12.11 -7.07
N LEU A 12 2.85 -11.16 -6.44
CA LEU A 12 3.43 -9.88 -6.05
C LEU A 12 3.96 -9.93 -4.62
N SER A 13 4.93 -9.07 -4.35
CA SER A 13 5.47 -8.84 -3.01
C SER A 13 5.06 -7.46 -2.52
N ILE A 14 4.52 -7.43 -1.30
CA ILE A 14 4.18 -6.18 -0.61
C ILE A 14 5.11 -6.09 0.59
N GLY A 15 5.84 -4.98 0.68
CA GLY A 15 6.79 -4.78 1.77
C GLY A 15 6.13 -4.54 3.12
N ASN A 16 6.93 -4.27 4.13
CA ASN A 16 6.46 -3.97 5.48
C ASN A 16 5.98 -2.52 5.56
N GLN A 17 5.05 -2.27 6.48
CA GLN A 17 4.54 -0.91 6.73
C GLN A 17 4.02 -0.24 5.46
N VAL A 18 3.19 -0.97 4.71
CA VAL A 18 2.55 -0.46 3.49
C VAL A 18 1.08 -0.21 3.77
N VAL A 19 0.57 0.89 3.28
CA VAL A 19 -0.87 1.20 3.32
C VAL A 19 -1.40 1.16 1.89
N ILE A 20 -2.41 0.33 1.68
CA ILE A 20 -3.10 0.23 0.40
C ILE A 20 -4.50 0.84 0.57
N GLY A 21 -4.83 1.82 -0.25
CA GLY A 21 -6.15 2.44 -0.21
C GLY A 21 -7.27 1.47 -0.59
N GLY A 22 -8.46 1.66 -0.04
CA GLY A 22 -9.61 0.81 -0.33
C GLY A 22 -9.97 0.82 -1.81
N GLY A 23 -10.41 -0.32 -2.34
CA GLY A 23 -10.81 -0.45 -3.74
C GLY A 23 -9.66 -0.42 -4.73
N SER A 24 -8.42 -0.53 -4.27
CA SER A 24 -7.25 -0.48 -5.13
C SER A 24 -6.98 -1.83 -5.81
N VAL A 25 -6.37 -1.78 -6.97
CA VAL A 25 -5.92 -2.99 -7.69
C VAL A 25 -4.41 -2.91 -7.83
N VAL A 26 -3.71 -3.73 -7.06
CA VAL A 26 -2.24 -3.76 -7.06
C VAL A 26 -1.75 -4.71 -8.14
N THR A 27 -1.02 -4.19 -9.10
CA THR A 27 -0.53 -4.94 -10.25
C THR A 27 0.99 -5.04 -10.29
N LYS A 28 1.70 -4.39 -9.38
CA LYS A 28 3.17 -4.42 -9.29
C LYS A 28 3.57 -4.54 -7.83
N ASN A 29 4.80 -4.99 -7.60
CA ASN A 29 5.35 -5.06 -6.25
C ASN A 29 5.37 -3.68 -5.60
N ILE A 30 5.09 -3.64 -4.30
CA ILE A 30 5.13 -2.42 -3.50
C ILE A 30 6.23 -2.58 -2.46
N HIS A 31 7.22 -1.68 -2.48
CA HIS A 31 8.29 -1.72 -1.49
C HIS A 31 7.81 -1.17 -0.14
N SER A 32 8.59 -1.39 0.91
CA SER A 32 8.21 -1.03 2.27
C SER A 32 8.02 0.47 2.47
N ASN A 33 7.23 0.84 3.47
CA ASN A 33 7.02 2.23 3.91
C ASN A 33 6.38 3.11 2.85
N CYS A 34 5.39 2.57 2.14
CA CYS A 34 4.70 3.29 1.06
C CYS A 34 3.19 3.35 1.29
N ILE A 35 2.58 4.36 0.72
CA ILE A 35 1.14 4.43 0.55
C ILE A 35 0.84 4.30 -0.95
N ALA A 36 -0.02 3.37 -1.30
CA ALA A 36 -0.42 3.16 -2.68
C ALA A 36 -1.94 3.07 -2.78
N ALA A 37 -2.48 3.50 -3.90
CA ALA A 37 -3.93 3.45 -4.12
C ALA A 37 -4.26 3.59 -5.60
N GLY A 38 -5.48 3.22 -5.95
CA GLY A 38 -6.02 3.39 -7.29
C GLY A 38 -6.11 2.09 -8.07
N ASN A 39 -6.57 2.21 -9.31
CA ASN A 39 -6.67 1.10 -10.26
C ASN A 39 -6.11 1.54 -11.63
N PRO A 40 -4.91 1.07 -12.01
CA PRO A 40 -3.97 0.31 -11.20
C PRO A 40 -3.41 1.15 -10.04
N ALA A 41 -3.08 0.49 -8.94
CA ALA A 41 -2.54 1.18 -7.77
C ALA A 41 -1.18 1.78 -8.09
N LYS A 42 -0.98 3.01 -7.65
CA LYS A 42 0.29 3.71 -7.80
C LYS A 42 0.76 4.19 -6.45
N ILE A 43 2.07 4.27 -6.28
CA ILE A 43 2.65 4.77 -5.05
C ILE A 43 2.39 6.26 -4.95
N LEU A 44 1.66 6.66 -3.92
CA LEU A 44 1.30 8.05 -3.68
C LEU A 44 2.31 8.73 -2.77
N LYS A 45 2.91 7.98 -1.85
CA LYS A 45 3.86 8.51 -0.91
C LYS A 45 4.83 7.43 -0.48
N GLU A 46 6.09 7.80 -0.28
CA GLU A 46 7.16 6.90 0.16
C GLU A 46 7.70 7.37 1.50
N ASN A 47 8.47 6.49 2.16
CA ASN A 47 9.14 6.79 3.43
C ASN A 47 8.16 7.20 4.53
N VAL A 48 6.98 6.59 4.55
CA VAL A 48 6.02 6.81 5.63
C VAL A 48 6.28 5.82 6.76
N ASN A 49 5.93 6.23 7.98
CA ASN A 49 5.93 5.34 9.14
C ASN A 49 4.49 4.97 9.47
N VAL A 50 4.27 3.68 9.71
CA VAL A 50 2.97 3.17 10.15
C VAL A 50 3.17 2.50 11.49
N GLN A 51 2.52 3.02 12.54
CA GLN A 51 2.57 2.45 13.88
C GLN A 51 1.15 2.28 14.42
N ASN A 52 0.85 1.08 14.91
CA ASN A 52 -0.44 0.77 15.51
C ASN A 52 -1.61 1.14 14.58
N GLY A 53 -1.44 0.93 13.27
CA GLY A 53 -2.45 1.27 12.29
C GLY A 53 -2.53 2.75 11.95
N LYS A 54 -1.65 3.58 12.48
CA LYS A 54 -1.63 5.02 12.19
C LYS A 54 -0.43 5.37 11.34
N ILE A 55 -0.65 6.27 10.40
CA ILE A 55 0.39 6.78 9.54
C ILE A 55 1.05 7.97 10.23
N LEU A 56 2.36 7.85 10.45
CA LEU A 56 3.17 8.93 10.99
C LEU A 56 3.91 9.58 9.83
N MET A 57 3.52 10.79 9.50
CA MET A 57 4.13 11.54 8.40
C MET A 57 5.30 12.34 8.92
N ASN A 58 6.41 12.24 8.25
CA ASN A 58 7.56 13.10 8.55
C ASN A 58 7.41 14.46 7.86
#